data_cdc7a2e555ef0c9e6dfa385585242b7c
#
_entry.id   cdc7a2e555ef0c9e6dfa385585242b7c
#
_cell.length_a   1.000
_cell.length_b   1.000
_cell.length_c   1.000
_cell.angle_alpha   90.00
_cell.angle_beta   90.00
_cell.angle_gamma   90.00
#
_symmetry.space_group_name_H-M   'P 1'
#
loop_
_entity.id
_entity.type
_entity.pdbx_description
1 polymer ?
#
loop_
_entity_poly.entity_id
_entity_poly.type
_entity_poly.pdbx_seq_one_letter_code
_entity_poly.pdbx_strand_id
1 'polypeptide(L)'
;MAKIPVLEIFGPTIQGEGRVIGRKTMFVRTAGCDYRCSWCDSSFTWDGSMKDEIQMMTAEEIYDRLYEIGGDCFNHVTISGGNPALIKGIQDLVDLFEEKNIESALETQGSRFQPWMRQINDLTISPKPPSSGMKPNIQILDEVIEQCVKETLNLKVVVFDDDDYEFAKYIHHRYPDLPFYLQVGNPYLDDEVENHTARLLERYENLVDKVMQTNDMNQVYVLPQLHTLLWSNMKGV
;
A
#
# COMPACT_ATOMS: atom_id res chain seq x y z
N MET A 1 -14.62 -8.75 -21.10
CA MET A 1 -13.65 -8.12 -20.20
C MET A 1 -14.01 -8.43 -18.76
N ALA A 2 -12.99 -8.70 -17.94
CA ALA A 2 -13.21 -8.94 -16.53
C ALA A 2 -13.63 -7.62 -15.84
N LYS A 3 -14.48 -7.72 -14.81
CA LYS A 3 -14.85 -6.56 -14.01
C LYS A 3 -14.07 -6.52 -12.71
N ILE A 4 -13.64 -5.30 -12.34
CA ILE A 4 -12.86 -4.99 -11.14
C ILE A 4 -13.81 -4.28 -10.17
N PRO A 5 -13.92 -4.72 -8.91
CA PRO A 5 -14.70 -4.01 -7.90
C PRO A 5 -13.94 -2.77 -7.43
N VAL A 6 -14.30 -1.62 -7.93
CA VAL A 6 -13.69 -0.32 -7.60
C VAL A 6 -14.57 0.40 -6.59
N LEU A 7 -13.96 0.93 -5.54
CA LEU A 7 -14.63 1.74 -4.53
C LEU A 7 -14.37 3.23 -4.74
N GLU A 8 -13.12 3.61 -5.06
CA GLU A 8 -12.73 5.00 -5.29
C GLU A 8 -11.73 5.11 -6.43
N ILE A 9 -11.84 6.18 -7.22
CA ILE A 9 -10.81 6.68 -8.14
C ILE A 9 -10.61 8.15 -7.82
N PHE A 10 -9.38 8.56 -7.47
CA PHE A 10 -9.08 9.92 -7.06
C PHE A 10 -7.65 10.35 -7.41
N GLY A 11 -7.38 11.63 -7.29
CA GLY A 11 -6.13 12.30 -7.64
C GLY A 11 -6.35 13.37 -8.73
N PRO A 12 -5.28 13.94 -9.32
CA PRO A 12 -3.87 13.71 -8.99
C PRO A 12 -3.52 14.16 -7.57
N THR A 13 -2.76 13.32 -6.88
CA THR A 13 -2.22 13.62 -5.55
C THR A 13 -0.80 13.05 -5.43
N ILE A 14 -0.25 12.93 -4.23
CA ILE A 14 1.03 12.27 -3.99
C ILE A 14 0.82 10.93 -3.28
N GLN A 15 1.64 9.93 -3.63
CA GLN A 15 1.72 8.71 -2.81
C GLN A 15 2.35 9.04 -1.46
N GLY A 16 1.67 8.68 -0.38
CA GLY A 16 2.10 8.99 0.98
C GLY A 16 2.98 7.93 1.63
N GLU A 17 3.25 6.79 0.98
CA GLU A 17 3.86 5.63 1.60
C GLU A 17 4.80 4.85 0.68
N GLY A 18 5.64 4.02 1.30
CA GLY A 18 6.46 3.03 0.62
C GLY A 18 7.52 3.62 -0.31
N ARG A 19 7.97 2.81 -1.28
CA ARG A 19 9.05 3.16 -2.20
C ARG A 19 8.77 4.41 -3.03
N VAL A 20 7.52 4.63 -3.40
CA VAL A 20 7.11 5.75 -4.27
C VAL A 20 6.53 6.95 -3.51
N ILE A 21 6.87 7.08 -2.22
CA ILE A 21 6.48 8.23 -1.39
C ILE A 21 6.84 9.56 -2.07
N GLY A 22 5.91 10.51 -2.07
CA GLY A 22 6.07 11.81 -2.71
C GLY A 22 5.85 11.82 -4.22
N ARG A 23 5.67 10.67 -4.87
CA ARG A 23 5.39 10.61 -6.30
C ARG A 23 3.98 11.07 -6.61
N LYS A 24 3.82 11.94 -7.59
CA LYS A 24 2.52 12.34 -8.15
C LYS A 24 1.84 11.11 -8.78
N THR A 25 0.61 10.82 -8.37
CA THR A 25 -0.13 9.63 -8.78
C THR A 25 -1.63 9.86 -8.81
N MET A 26 -2.34 9.03 -9.56
CA MET A 26 -3.77 8.76 -9.37
C MET A 26 -3.93 7.49 -8.54
N PHE A 27 -5.06 7.33 -7.88
CA PHE A 27 -5.39 6.12 -7.14
C PHE A 27 -6.59 5.39 -7.73
N VAL A 28 -6.47 4.06 -7.81
CA VAL A 28 -7.58 3.13 -8.02
C VAL A 28 -7.67 2.26 -6.76
N ARG A 29 -8.70 2.51 -5.93
CA ARG A 29 -8.93 1.78 -4.70
C ARG A 29 -9.97 0.68 -4.93
N THR A 30 -9.52 -0.57 -4.83
CA THR A 30 -10.39 -1.75 -5.03
C THR A 30 -11.06 -2.18 -3.73
N ALA A 31 -12.20 -2.86 -3.86
CA ALA A 31 -12.93 -3.43 -2.73
C ALA A 31 -12.55 -4.90 -2.49
N GLY A 32 -12.64 -5.32 -1.22
CA GLY A 32 -12.40 -6.69 -0.76
C GLY A 32 -10.99 -6.92 -0.25
N CYS A 33 -10.92 -7.53 0.94
CA CYS A 33 -9.65 -7.93 1.58
C CYS A 33 -9.84 -9.29 2.24
N ASP A 34 -8.80 -10.09 2.28
CA ASP A 34 -8.74 -11.37 3.00
C ASP A 34 -8.20 -11.18 4.44
N TYR A 35 -7.70 -9.98 4.80
CA TYR A 35 -7.30 -9.60 6.15
C TYR A 35 -8.32 -8.66 6.81
N ARG A 36 -8.21 -8.52 8.13
CA ARG A 36 -9.08 -7.69 9.00
C ARG A 36 -8.21 -6.99 10.04
N CYS A 37 -7.26 -6.17 9.55
CA CYS A 37 -6.32 -5.48 10.43
C CYS A 37 -7.04 -4.52 11.39
N SER A 38 -6.67 -4.55 12.68
CA SER A 38 -7.29 -3.76 13.75
C SER A 38 -7.16 -2.24 13.54
N TRP A 39 -6.07 -1.81 12.91
CA TRP A 39 -5.75 -0.41 12.64
C TRP A 39 -5.86 -0.04 11.15
N CYS A 40 -6.72 -0.74 10.39
CA CYS A 40 -6.88 -0.49 8.96
C CYS A 40 -7.52 0.87 8.72
N ASP A 41 -6.80 1.79 8.10
CA ASP A 41 -7.27 3.12 7.67
C ASP A 41 -8.27 3.06 6.50
N SER A 42 -8.31 1.93 5.82
CA SER A 42 -9.18 1.65 4.67
C SER A 42 -10.18 0.52 4.96
N SER A 43 -10.62 0.36 6.21
CA SER A 43 -11.55 -0.72 6.61
C SER A 43 -12.84 -0.74 5.80
N PHE A 44 -13.29 0.43 5.34
CA PHE A 44 -14.47 0.60 4.50
C PHE A 44 -14.39 -0.16 3.16
N THR A 45 -13.20 -0.60 2.74
CA THR A 45 -13.02 -1.44 1.54
C THR A 45 -13.48 -2.89 1.75
N TRP A 46 -13.63 -3.34 2.99
CA TRP A 46 -13.94 -4.73 3.31
C TRP A 46 -14.94 -4.95 4.46
N ASP A 47 -15.26 -3.95 5.28
CA ASP A 47 -16.17 -4.06 6.43
C ASP A 47 -17.66 -4.03 6.04
N GLY A 48 -17.94 -3.69 4.80
CA GLY A 48 -19.30 -3.60 4.24
C GLY A 48 -19.98 -2.24 4.43
N SER A 49 -19.34 -1.28 5.09
CA SER A 49 -19.91 0.06 5.33
C SER A 49 -20.17 0.83 4.03
N MET A 50 -19.35 0.60 2.99
CA MET A 50 -19.47 1.24 1.68
C MET A 50 -19.81 0.25 0.55
N LYS A 51 -20.42 -0.89 0.85
CA LYS A 51 -20.70 -1.93 -0.16
C LYS A 51 -21.56 -1.46 -1.33
N ASP A 52 -22.47 -0.52 -1.08
CA ASP A 52 -23.40 0.00 -2.09
C ASP A 52 -22.74 1.03 -3.02
N GLU A 53 -21.51 1.48 -2.69
CA GLU A 53 -20.70 2.39 -3.50
C GLU A 53 -19.72 1.64 -4.42
N ILE A 54 -19.58 0.31 -4.25
CA ILE A 54 -18.70 -0.49 -5.08
C ILE A 54 -19.24 -0.56 -6.51
N GLN A 55 -18.42 -0.09 -7.46
CA GLN A 55 -18.72 -0.14 -8.88
C GLN A 55 -17.94 -1.27 -9.55
N MET A 56 -18.64 -2.11 -10.31
CA MET A 56 -18.01 -3.17 -11.10
C MET A 56 -17.58 -2.59 -12.46
N MET A 57 -16.32 -2.17 -12.57
CA MET A 57 -15.77 -1.46 -13.74
C MET A 57 -14.88 -2.35 -14.60
N THR A 58 -14.86 -2.12 -15.91
CA THR A 58 -13.84 -2.69 -16.81
C THR A 58 -12.55 -1.85 -16.76
N ALA A 59 -11.46 -2.33 -17.35
CA ALA A 59 -10.21 -1.60 -17.43
C ALA A 59 -10.38 -0.24 -18.16
N GLU A 60 -11.14 -0.24 -19.24
CA GLU A 60 -11.44 0.96 -20.04
C GLU A 60 -12.27 1.97 -19.23
N GLU A 61 -13.31 1.52 -18.52
CA GLU A 61 -14.13 2.39 -17.67
C GLU A 61 -13.28 3.03 -16.54
N ILE A 62 -12.31 2.29 -15.99
CA ILE A 62 -11.36 2.82 -15.00
C ILE A 62 -10.44 3.86 -15.64
N TYR A 63 -9.87 3.55 -16.81
CA TYR A 63 -8.99 4.47 -17.53
C TYR A 63 -9.72 5.77 -17.91
N ASP A 64 -10.92 5.66 -18.47
CA ASP A 64 -11.73 6.82 -18.84
C ASP A 64 -12.02 7.70 -17.62
N ARG A 65 -12.30 7.07 -16.47
CA ARG A 65 -12.54 7.81 -15.22
C ARG A 65 -11.29 8.48 -14.67
N LEU A 66 -10.12 7.83 -14.74
CA LEU A 66 -8.83 8.43 -14.39
C LEU A 66 -8.55 9.65 -15.26
N TYR A 67 -8.80 9.54 -16.57
CA TYR A 67 -8.58 10.63 -17.52
C TYR A 67 -9.60 11.78 -17.35
N GLU A 68 -10.85 11.46 -17.05
CA GLU A 68 -11.88 12.47 -16.74
C GLU A 68 -11.48 13.34 -15.55
N ILE A 69 -10.88 12.74 -14.50
CA ILE A 69 -10.47 13.44 -13.28
C ILE A 69 -9.12 14.13 -13.44
N GLY A 70 -8.13 13.45 -14.01
CA GLY A 70 -6.73 13.89 -14.04
C GLY A 70 -6.28 14.53 -15.35
N GLY A 71 -7.01 14.32 -16.44
CA GLY A 71 -6.59 14.77 -17.79
C GLY A 71 -5.18 14.30 -18.12
N ASP A 72 -4.36 15.19 -18.64
CA ASP A 72 -2.93 14.95 -18.94
C ASP A 72 -2.00 15.19 -17.72
N CYS A 73 -2.59 15.35 -16.51
CA CYS A 73 -1.83 15.70 -15.32
C CYS A 73 -1.26 14.49 -14.55
N PHE A 74 -1.26 13.29 -15.12
CA PHE A 74 -0.68 12.10 -14.50
C PHE A 74 -0.04 11.17 -15.54
N ASN A 75 0.91 10.38 -15.11
CA ASN A 75 1.53 9.28 -15.86
C ASN A 75 1.83 8.09 -14.92
N HIS A 76 1.25 8.10 -13.74
CA HIS A 76 1.42 7.07 -12.73
C HIS A 76 0.10 6.81 -12.00
N VAL A 77 -0.19 5.53 -11.74
CA VAL A 77 -1.39 5.09 -11.01
C VAL A 77 -1.00 4.11 -9.92
N THR A 78 -1.44 4.38 -8.70
CA THR A 78 -1.33 3.45 -7.57
C THR A 78 -2.60 2.62 -7.45
N ILE A 79 -2.48 1.30 -7.60
CA ILE A 79 -3.55 0.35 -7.35
C ILE A 79 -3.48 -0.07 -5.89
N SER A 80 -4.52 0.24 -5.14
CA SER A 80 -4.62 -0.04 -3.70
C SER A 80 -6.02 -0.55 -3.33
N GLY A 81 -6.37 -0.53 -2.05
CA GLY A 81 -7.71 -0.88 -1.59
C GLY A 81 -7.68 -1.84 -0.42
N GLY A 82 -8.53 -2.86 -0.43
CA GLY A 82 -8.42 -3.98 0.48
C GLY A 82 -7.19 -4.82 0.15
N ASN A 83 -7.34 -5.81 -0.74
CA ASN A 83 -6.21 -6.54 -1.32
C ASN A 83 -6.40 -6.73 -2.83
N PRO A 84 -5.75 -5.90 -3.66
CA PRO A 84 -5.87 -6.02 -5.12
C PRO A 84 -5.44 -7.39 -5.67
N ALA A 85 -4.52 -8.09 -4.99
CA ALA A 85 -4.07 -9.43 -5.39
C ALA A 85 -5.17 -10.50 -5.37
N LEU A 86 -6.36 -10.23 -4.80
CA LEU A 86 -7.53 -11.10 -4.89
C LEU A 86 -8.21 -11.05 -6.25
N ILE A 87 -7.94 -10.02 -7.08
CA ILE A 87 -8.71 -9.66 -8.26
C ILE A 87 -7.93 -10.04 -9.54
N LYS A 88 -8.37 -11.10 -10.22
CA LYS A 88 -7.75 -11.55 -11.48
C LYS A 88 -7.92 -10.52 -12.60
N GLY A 89 -9.04 -9.79 -12.62
CA GLY A 89 -9.37 -8.83 -13.68
C GLY A 89 -8.46 -7.61 -13.76
N ILE A 90 -7.58 -7.39 -12.79
CA ILE A 90 -6.56 -6.32 -12.83
C ILE A 90 -5.55 -6.55 -13.97
N GLN A 91 -5.41 -7.77 -14.49
CA GLN A 91 -4.59 -8.02 -15.68
C GLN A 91 -4.96 -7.08 -16.85
N ASP A 92 -6.26 -6.98 -17.18
CA ASP A 92 -6.72 -6.12 -18.29
C ASP A 92 -6.36 -4.64 -18.05
N LEU A 93 -6.39 -4.18 -16.79
CA LEU A 93 -6.05 -2.81 -16.41
C LEU A 93 -4.54 -2.55 -16.53
N VAL A 94 -3.71 -3.48 -16.08
CA VAL A 94 -2.26 -3.37 -16.16
C VAL A 94 -1.79 -3.38 -17.62
N ASP A 95 -2.36 -4.26 -18.45
CA ASP A 95 -2.08 -4.31 -19.90
C ASP A 95 -2.44 -2.96 -20.56
N LEU A 96 -3.58 -2.37 -20.19
CA LEU A 96 -4.00 -1.07 -20.70
C LEU A 96 -3.06 0.07 -20.24
N PHE A 97 -2.58 0.05 -19.00
CA PHE A 97 -1.61 1.02 -18.50
C PHE A 97 -0.29 0.94 -19.28
N GLU A 98 0.20 -0.28 -19.56
CA GLU A 98 1.39 -0.48 -20.39
C GLU A 98 1.20 0.08 -21.80
N GLU A 99 0.06 -0.19 -22.46
CA GLU A 99 -0.30 0.36 -23.77
C GLU A 99 -0.31 1.90 -23.77
N LYS A 100 -0.81 2.51 -22.70
CA LYS A 100 -0.92 3.97 -22.54
C LYS A 100 0.35 4.64 -22.01
N ASN A 101 1.43 3.89 -21.75
CA ASN A 101 2.67 4.37 -21.12
C ASN A 101 2.43 5.02 -19.74
N ILE A 102 1.52 4.43 -18.95
CA ILE A 102 1.26 4.80 -17.56
C ILE A 102 1.99 3.81 -16.67
N GLU A 103 2.85 4.32 -15.80
CA GLU A 103 3.51 3.49 -14.79
C GLU A 103 2.53 3.15 -13.64
N SER A 104 2.68 1.96 -13.09
CA SER A 104 1.81 1.46 -12.04
C SER A 104 2.56 1.12 -10.77
N ALA A 105 1.97 1.45 -9.63
CA ALA A 105 2.36 0.92 -8.33
C ALA A 105 1.26 0.05 -7.74
N LEU A 106 1.64 -0.97 -6.99
CA LEU A 106 0.73 -1.86 -6.26
C LEU A 106 1.19 -2.01 -4.83
N GLU A 107 0.24 -1.97 -3.89
CA GLU A 107 0.46 -2.44 -2.53
C GLU A 107 -0.45 -3.63 -2.20
N THR A 108 0.15 -4.71 -1.67
CA THR A 108 -0.53 -5.93 -1.22
C THR A 108 0.14 -6.49 0.03
N GLN A 109 -0.58 -7.26 0.85
CA GLN A 109 0.00 -7.91 2.03
C GLN A 109 0.79 -9.21 1.73
N GLY A 110 0.84 -9.66 0.47
CA GLY A 110 1.60 -10.85 0.10
C GLY A 110 0.90 -12.18 0.43
N SER A 111 -0.42 -12.17 0.59
CA SER A 111 -1.22 -13.37 0.84
C SER A 111 -1.54 -14.18 -0.42
N ARG A 112 -1.34 -13.58 -1.59
CA ARG A 112 -1.65 -14.18 -2.90
C ARG A 112 -0.79 -13.60 -3.99
N PHE A 113 -0.32 -14.45 -4.89
CA PHE A 113 0.31 -14.05 -6.15
C PHE A 113 -0.71 -14.02 -7.29
N GLN A 114 -0.52 -13.07 -8.20
CA GLN A 114 -1.19 -13.01 -9.50
C GLN A 114 -0.16 -12.77 -10.60
N PRO A 115 -0.27 -13.41 -11.78
CA PRO A 115 0.73 -13.26 -12.86
C PRO A 115 0.97 -11.81 -13.30
N TRP A 116 -0.07 -10.97 -13.29
CA TRP A 116 0.00 -9.57 -13.66
C TRP A 116 0.86 -8.70 -12.69
N MET A 117 1.13 -9.18 -11.47
CA MET A 117 2.02 -8.49 -10.54
C MET A 117 3.46 -8.34 -11.09
N ARG A 118 3.84 -9.16 -12.08
CA ARG A 118 5.15 -9.07 -12.73
C ARG A 118 5.29 -7.87 -13.66
N GLN A 119 4.18 -7.27 -14.08
CA GLN A 119 4.14 -6.10 -14.96
C GLN A 119 4.11 -4.77 -14.17
N ILE A 120 3.91 -4.85 -12.85
CA ILE A 120 3.87 -3.66 -11.98
C ILE A 120 5.26 -3.05 -11.87
N ASN A 121 5.36 -1.73 -12.08
CA ASN A 121 6.63 -0.99 -12.06
C ASN A 121 7.16 -0.82 -10.63
N ASP A 122 6.29 -0.63 -9.64
CA ASP A 122 6.63 -0.51 -8.22
C ASP A 122 5.71 -1.40 -7.37
N LEU A 123 6.16 -2.63 -7.10
CA LEU A 123 5.42 -3.62 -6.32
C LEU A 123 5.86 -3.58 -4.85
N THR A 124 4.96 -3.15 -3.97
CA THR A 124 5.17 -3.20 -2.53
C THR A 124 4.40 -4.36 -1.90
N ILE A 125 5.12 -5.29 -1.29
CA ILE A 125 4.54 -6.31 -0.43
C ILE A 125 4.68 -5.83 1.03
N SER A 126 3.54 -5.72 1.72
CA SER A 126 3.45 -5.21 3.10
C SER A 126 2.91 -6.28 4.05
N PRO A 127 3.75 -7.24 4.52
CA PRO A 127 3.35 -8.23 5.50
C PRO A 127 2.85 -7.55 6.77
N LYS A 128 1.73 -8.04 7.31
CA LYS A 128 1.08 -7.38 8.43
C LYS A 128 1.68 -7.85 9.76
N PRO A 129 2.15 -6.90 10.61
CA PRO A 129 2.81 -7.19 11.88
C PRO A 129 1.81 -7.60 12.98
N PRO A 130 2.28 -8.02 14.18
CA PRO A 130 1.44 -8.49 15.28
C PRO A 130 0.34 -7.52 15.69
N SER A 131 0.59 -6.23 15.77
CA SER A 131 -0.40 -5.20 16.14
C SER A 131 -1.63 -5.18 15.23
N SER A 132 -1.51 -5.66 14.00
CA SER A 132 -2.63 -5.79 13.06
C SER A 132 -3.67 -6.83 13.51
N GLY A 133 -3.32 -7.74 14.43
CA GLY A 133 -4.12 -8.91 14.77
C GLY A 133 -4.09 -10.02 13.72
N MET A 134 -3.39 -9.80 12.58
CA MET A 134 -3.23 -10.80 11.53
C MET A 134 -1.95 -11.60 11.71
N LYS A 135 -1.94 -12.81 11.14
CA LYS A 135 -0.76 -13.67 11.12
C LYS A 135 -0.45 -14.03 9.67
N PRO A 136 0.54 -13.37 9.04
CA PRO A 136 0.94 -13.73 7.68
C PRO A 136 1.46 -15.17 7.64
N ASN A 137 1.06 -15.91 6.61
CA ASN A 137 1.63 -17.22 6.35
C ASN A 137 2.97 -17.01 5.63
N ILE A 138 4.07 -17.26 6.33
CA ILE A 138 5.43 -17.01 5.82
C ILE A 138 5.75 -17.91 4.62
N GLN A 139 5.25 -19.14 4.57
CA GLN A 139 5.46 -20.01 3.41
C GLN A 139 4.77 -19.46 2.16
N ILE A 140 3.53 -18.95 2.30
CA ILE A 140 2.84 -18.29 1.18
C ILE A 140 3.58 -17.01 0.78
N LEU A 141 4.08 -16.25 1.74
CA LEU A 141 4.86 -15.04 1.48
C LEU A 141 6.14 -15.37 0.68
N ASP A 142 6.86 -16.43 1.05
CA ASP A 142 8.02 -16.92 0.28
C ASP A 142 7.62 -17.24 -1.17
N GLU A 143 6.57 -18.03 -1.36
CA GLU A 143 6.06 -18.42 -2.68
C GLU A 143 5.64 -17.22 -3.54
N VAL A 144 5.06 -16.19 -2.93
CA VAL A 144 4.69 -14.94 -3.61
C VAL A 144 5.93 -14.17 -4.04
N ILE A 145 6.89 -13.98 -3.13
CA ILE A 145 8.12 -13.22 -3.38
C ILE A 145 8.97 -13.90 -4.48
N GLU A 146 9.09 -15.22 -4.44
CA GLU A 146 9.83 -15.98 -5.46
C GLU A 146 9.26 -15.82 -6.87
N GLN A 147 7.96 -15.56 -6.99
CA GLN A 147 7.29 -15.39 -8.28
C GLN A 147 7.33 -13.95 -8.81
N CYS A 148 7.67 -12.97 -7.97
CA CYS A 148 7.75 -11.56 -8.34
C CYS A 148 9.06 -11.21 -9.04
N VAL A 149 9.07 -10.08 -9.76
CA VAL A 149 10.27 -9.49 -10.37
C VAL A 149 11.02 -8.69 -9.30
N LYS A 150 12.26 -9.10 -9.01
CA LYS A 150 13.04 -8.53 -7.89
C LYS A 150 13.36 -7.04 -8.06
N GLU A 151 13.55 -6.59 -9.27
CA GLU A 151 13.90 -5.20 -9.61
C GLU A 151 12.78 -4.21 -9.26
N THR A 152 11.54 -4.65 -9.36
CA THR A 152 10.35 -3.84 -9.07
C THR A 152 9.80 -4.08 -7.66
N LEU A 153 10.21 -5.18 -7.01
CA LEU A 153 9.72 -5.61 -5.71
C LEU A 153 10.40 -4.87 -4.57
N ASN A 154 9.62 -4.48 -3.58
CA ASN A 154 10.08 -3.99 -2.30
C ASN A 154 9.17 -4.47 -1.15
N LEU A 155 9.70 -4.44 0.06
CA LEU A 155 8.97 -4.82 1.26
C LEU A 155 8.71 -3.60 2.14
N LYS A 156 7.53 -3.56 2.76
CA LYS A 156 7.17 -2.52 3.72
C LYS A 156 6.51 -3.15 4.96
N VAL A 157 6.93 -2.74 6.14
CA VAL A 157 6.27 -3.10 7.40
C VAL A 157 5.85 -1.84 8.15
N VAL A 158 4.58 -1.78 8.53
CA VAL A 158 4.06 -0.71 9.38
C VAL A 158 4.38 -1.05 10.84
N VAL A 159 4.93 -0.10 11.60
CA VAL A 159 5.42 -0.30 12.96
C VAL A 159 4.63 0.59 13.91
N PHE A 160 3.95 -0.02 14.87
CA PHE A 160 3.22 0.65 15.95
C PHE A 160 3.93 0.53 17.31
N ASP A 161 4.62 -0.60 17.54
CA ASP A 161 5.24 -0.94 18.80
C ASP A 161 6.51 -1.79 18.62
N ASP A 162 7.07 -2.28 19.71
CA ASP A 162 8.30 -3.06 19.75
C ASP A 162 8.14 -4.44 19.11
N ASP A 163 6.98 -5.08 19.28
CA ASP A 163 6.70 -6.39 18.69
C ASP A 163 6.63 -6.30 17.15
N ASP A 164 6.06 -5.21 16.64
CA ASP A 164 6.04 -4.91 15.21
C ASP A 164 7.45 -4.67 14.66
N TYR A 165 8.30 -3.98 15.45
CA TYR A 165 9.68 -3.74 15.05
C TYR A 165 10.49 -5.04 14.98
N GLU A 166 10.35 -5.94 15.96
CA GLU A 166 11.00 -7.25 15.93
C GLU A 166 10.47 -8.12 14.77
N PHE A 167 9.19 -8.04 14.46
CA PHE A 167 8.64 -8.66 13.25
C PHE A 167 9.26 -8.07 11.98
N ALA A 168 9.41 -6.76 11.89
CA ALA A 168 10.05 -6.10 10.77
C ALA A 168 11.51 -6.56 10.58
N LYS A 169 12.27 -6.68 11.66
CA LYS A 169 13.63 -7.25 11.65
C LYS A 169 13.63 -8.68 11.10
N TYR A 170 12.70 -9.53 11.59
CA TYR A 170 12.57 -10.89 11.11
C TYR A 170 12.32 -10.95 9.60
N ILE A 171 11.43 -10.10 9.07
CA ILE A 171 11.13 -10.03 7.63
C ILE A 171 12.35 -9.50 6.84
N HIS A 172 13.00 -8.45 7.33
CA HIS A 172 14.21 -7.89 6.68
C HIS A 172 15.34 -8.93 6.58
N HIS A 173 15.62 -9.65 7.66
CA HIS A 173 16.65 -10.69 7.67
C HIS A 173 16.30 -11.90 6.79
N ARG A 174 15.01 -12.17 6.61
CA ARG A 174 14.56 -13.23 5.71
C ARG A 174 14.75 -12.90 4.24
N TYR A 175 14.64 -11.62 3.87
CA TYR A 175 14.76 -11.14 2.49
C TYR A 175 15.79 -10.01 2.37
N PRO A 176 17.07 -10.26 2.68
CA PRO A 176 18.09 -9.21 2.82
C PRO A 176 18.41 -8.49 1.51
N ASP A 177 18.11 -9.10 0.37
CA ASP A 177 18.40 -8.54 -0.96
C ASP A 177 17.29 -7.59 -1.49
N LEU A 178 16.17 -7.48 -0.77
CA LEU A 178 15.07 -6.62 -1.19
C LEU A 178 15.12 -5.26 -0.49
N PRO A 179 14.82 -4.16 -1.19
CA PRO A 179 14.61 -2.86 -0.56
C PRO A 179 13.54 -2.97 0.53
N PHE A 180 13.85 -2.45 1.73
CA PHE A 180 13.00 -2.61 2.90
C PHE A 180 12.63 -1.27 3.53
N TYR A 181 11.35 -1.07 3.73
CA TYR A 181 10.77 0.16 4.24
C TYR A 181 10.07 -0.07 5.57
N LEU A 182 10.45 0.70 6.59
CA LEU A 182 9.72 0.82 7.84
C LEU A 182 8.81 2.03 7.76
N GLN A 183 7.54 1.83 8.01
CA GLN A 183 6.52 2.87 7.97
C GLN A 183 5.99 3.07 9.38
N VAL A 184 6.09 4.28 9.95
CA VAL A 184 5.46 4.53 11.24
C VAL A 184 3.94 4.43 11.12
N GLY A 185 3.29 3.70 12.03
CA GLY A 185 1.84 3.55 12.04
C GLY A 185 1.12 4.77 12.66
N ASN A 186 -0.04 5.10 12.10
CA ASN A 186 -0.95 6.11 12.64
C ASN A 186 -2.02 5.45 13.52
N PRO A 187 -1.94 5.57 14.86
CA PRO A 187 -2.97 5.03 15.77
C PRO A 187 -4.16 6.00 15.95
N TYR A 188 -4.08 7.19 15.38
CA TYR A 188 -5.04 8.28 15.58
C TYR A 188 -5.96 8.37 14.36
N LEU A 189 -6.90 7.44 14.24
CA LEU A 189 -7.83 7.39 13.10
C LEU A 189 -9.03 8.33 13.28
N ASP A 190 -9.24 8.88 14.48
CA ASP A 190 -10.28 9.86 14.76
C ASP A 190 -9.80 11.29 14.47
N ASP A 191 -10.61 12.09 13.80
CA ASP A 191 -10.28 13.48 13.39
C ASP A 191 -10.15 14.47 14.58
N GLU A 192 -10.55 14.07 15.78
CA GLU A 192 -10.58 14.93 16.99
C GLU A 192 -9.28 14.90 17.82
N VAL A 193 -8.20 14.31 17.30
CA VAL A 193 -6.94 14.23 18.05
C VAL A 193 -6.21 15.57 18.03
N GLU A 194 -6.12 16.22 19.18
CA GLU A 194 -5.36 17.46 19.35
C GLU A 194 -3.87 17.24 19.01
N ASN A 195 -3.29 18.17 18.23
CA ASN A 195 -1.89 18.11 17.79
C ASN A 195 -1.52 16.83 17.00
N HIS A 196 -2.44 16.32 16.19
CA HIS A 196 -2.28 15.08 15.41
C HIS A 196 -0.92 14.99 14.71
N THR A 197 -0.55 15.99 13.89
CA THR A 197 0.73 16.01 13.16
C THR A 197 1.93 15.95 14.09
N ALA A 198 1.93 16.70 15.21
CA ALA A 198 3.02 16.69 16.16
C ALA A 198 3.20 15.31 16.81
N ARG A 199 2.11 14.64 17.15
CA ARG A 199 2.16 13.28 17.73
C ARG A 199 2.65 12.24 16.71
N LEU A 200 2.30 12.38 15.44
CA LEU A 200 2.81 11.50 14.38
C LEU A 200 4.32 11.73 14.16
N LEU A 201 4.79 12.97 14.21
CA LEU A 201 6.20 13.29 14.09
C LEU A 201 7.01 12.74 15.27
N GLU A 202 6.50 12.82 16.50
CA GLU A 202 7.12 12.21 17.69
C GLU A 202 7.25 10.69 17.55
N ARG A 203 6.21 10.02 17.07
CA ARG A 203 6.26 8.57 16.80
C ARG A 203 7.26 8.23 15.72
N TYR A 204 7.34 9.06 14.67
CA TYR A 204 8.31 8.88 13.59
C TYR A 204 9.74 9.06 14.10
N GLU A 205 10.01 10.09 14.90
CA GLU A 205 11.31 10.33 15.54
C GLU A 205 11.72 9.12 16.40
N ASN A 206 10.82 8.60 17.24
CA ASN A 206 11.07 7.43 18.06
C ASN A 206 11.43 6.17 17.22
N LEU A 207 10.77 5.96 16.08
CA LEU A 207 11.12 4.86 15.17
C LEU A 207 12.49 5.07 14.52
N VAL A 208 12.81 6.31 14.11
CA VAL A 208 14.13 6.67 13.56
C VAL A 208 15.21 6.40 14.60
N ASP A 209 15.06 6.89 15.84
CA ASP A 209 16.03 6.69 16.91
C ASP A 209 16.27 5.21 17.20
N LYS A 210 15.21 4.40 17.18
CA LYS A 210 15.30 2.95 17.36
C LYS A 210 16.12 2.29 16.27
N VAL A 211 15.88 2.66 15.01
CA VAL A 211 16.65 2.15 13.86
C VAL A 211 18.12 2.59 13.94
N MET A 212 18.39 3.84 14.30
CA MET A 212 19.77 4.36 14.42
C MET A 212 20.61 3.63 15.48
N GLN A 213 19.96 3.02 16.48
CA GLN A 213 20.64 2.25 17.53
C GLN A 213 20.75 0.74 17.19
N THR A 214 20.20 0.30 16.06
CA THR A 214 20.12 -1.12 15.68
C THR A 214 21.09 -1.43 14.55
N ASN A 215 22.15 -2.19 14.81
CA ASN A 215 23.26 -2.43 13.88
C ASN A 215 22.95 -3.42 12.74
N ASP A 216 21.87 -4.16 12.82
CA ASP A 216 21.41 -5.13 11.84
C ASP A 216 20.24 -4.62 10.95
N MET A 217 19.97 -3.30 11.03
CA MET A 217 18.97 -2.59 10.23
C MET A 217 19.60 -1.45 9.39
N ASN A 218 20.84 -1.61 8.95
CA ASN A 218 21.59 -0.56 8.25
C ASN A 218 21.09 -0.28 6.82
N GLN A 219 20.36 -1.20 6.20
CA GLN A 219 19.91 -1.10 4.80
C GLN A 219 18.40 -0.87 4.67
N VAL A 220 17.80 -0.21 5.66
CA VAL A 220 16.38 0.09 5.68
C VAL A 220 16.10 1.57 5.44
N TYR A 221 14.91 1.84 4.92
CA TYR A 221 14.37 3.19 4.79
C TYR A 221 13.28 3.38 5.84
N VAL A 222 13.31 4.48 6.59
CA VAL A 222 12.31 4.80 7.61
C VAL A 222 11.45 5.95 7.10
N LEU A 223 10.14 5.75 7.03
CA LEU A 223 9.22 6.68 6.38
C LEU A 223 8.09 7.11 7.31
N PRO A 224 7.65 8.38 7.22
CA PRO A 224 6.37 8.82 7.77
C PRO A 224 5.24 8.41 6.82
N GLN A 225 3.98 8.43 7.28
CA GLN A 225 2.82 8.48 6.39
C GLN A 225 2.63 9.94 5.94
N LEU A 226 3.15 10.29 4.76
CA LEU A 226 3.22 11.68 4.30
C LEU A 226 1.83 12.29 4.13
N HIS A 227 0.86 11.53 3.60
CA HIS A 227 -0.51 11.99 3.42
C HIS A 227 -1.18 12.34 4.76
N THR A 228 -0.92 11.58 5.85
CA THR A 228 -1.48 11.89 7.16
C THR A 228 -0.84 13.14 7.80
N LEU A 229 0.42 13.44 7.49
CA LEU A 229 1.07 14.67 7.93
C LEU A 229 0.51 15.91 7.23
N LEU A 230 0.09 15.78 5.95
CA LEU A 230 -0.41 16.89 5.14
C LEU A 230 -1.92 17.11 5.32
N TRP A 231 -2.68 16.03 5.38
CA TRP A 231 -4.15 16.07 5.29
C TRP A 231 -4.85 15.30 6.41
N SER A 232 -4.12 14.92 7.48
CA SER A 232 -4.67 14.11 8.57
C SER A 232 -5.30 12.81 8.03
N ASN A 233 -6.52 12.49 8.43
CA ASN A 233 -7.23 11.28 7.99
C ASN A 233 -8.22 11.56 6.84
N MET A 234 -8.00 12.63 6.05
CA MET A 234 -8.86 12.97 4.92
C MET A 234 -8.80 11.86 3.85
N LYS A 235 -9.96 11.50 3.31
CA LYS A 235 -10.09 10.52 2.23
C LYS A 235 -10.00 11.19 0.85
N GLY A 236 -9.48 10.49 -0.14
CA GLY A 236 -9.45 10.96 -1.52
C GLY A 236 -8.43 12.07 -1.82
N VAL A 237 -7.37 12.17 -1.01
CA VAL A 237 -6.28 13.16 -1.14
C VAL A 237 -4.95 12.49 -1.40
#